data_124d0cf7d86546e606d074981b733cbb
#
_entry.id   124d0cf7d86546e606d074981b733cbb
#
_cell.length_a   1.000
_cell.length_b   1.000
_cell.length_c   1.000
_cell.angle_alpha   90.00
_cell.angle_beta   90.00
_cell.angle_gamma   90.00
#
_symmetry.space_group_name_H-M   'P 1'
#
loop_
_entity.id
_entity.type
_entity.pdbx_description
1 polymer ?
#
loop_
_entity_poly.entity_id
_entity_poly.type
_entity_poly.pdbx_seq_one_letter_code
_entity_poly.pdbx_strand_id
1 'polypeptide(L)'
;MAFLPEKNFLEETLSNNYDLSNGVTAFTTSDLSKYMTISIQICYTNTQGSNEFILEQSNDATNWSELSEDYILPIGTGNFIIDKGTFSSKHLRVNFKLAESGTITTKLLAKR
;
A
#
# COMPACT_ATOMS: atom_id res chain seq x y z
N MET A 1 6.15 5.96 38.50
CA MET A 1 6.60 5.33 37.25
C MET A 1 5.78 5.88 36.07
N ALA A 2 6.46 6.32 35.06
CA ALA A 2 5.78 6.78 33.87
C ALA A 2 5.48 5.60 32.94
N PHE A 3 4.24 5.51 32.51
CA PHE A 3 3.86 4.53 31.48
C PHE A 3 3.99 5.19 30.11
N LEU A 4 4.71 4.52 29.22
CA LEU A 4 4.66 4.87 27.82
C LEU A 4 3.39 4.24 27.26
N PRO A 5 2.51 5.02 26.60
CA PRO A 5 1.33 4.43 25.99
C PRO A 5 1.73 3.43 24.90
N GLU A 6 1.03 2.33 24.85
CA GLU A 6 1.20 1.40 23.74
C GLU A 6 0.90 2.13 22.42
N LYS A 7 1.66 1.79 21.40
CA LYS A 7 1.35 2.27 20.06
C LYS A 7 0.04 1.64 19.60
N ASN A 8 -0.93 2.50 19.31
CA ASN A 8 -2.22 2.08 18.77
C ASN A 8 -2.20 2.11 17.25
N PHE A 9 -1.02 2.13 16.65
CA PHE A 9 -0.87 2.19 15.21
C PHE A 9 0.39 1.44 14.77
N LEU A 10 0.38 1.05 13.50
CA LEU A 10 1.52 0.46 12.80
C LEU A 10 1.87 1.34 11.61
N GLU A 11 3.14 1.67 11.49
CA GLU A 11 3.69 2.29 10.28
C GLU A 11 4.58 1.27 9.58
N GLU A 12 4.38 1.10 8.28
CA GLU A 12 5.15 0.14 7.51
C GLU A 12 5.48 0.71 6.14
N THR A 13 6.73 0.59 5.73
CA THR A 13 7.14 0.97 4.38
C THR A 13 7.07 -0.27 3.50
N LEU A 14 6.13 -0.27 2.54
CA LEU A 14 5.91 -1.41 1.66
C LEU A 14 6.86 -1.40 0.47
N SER A 15 7.22 -0.22 -0.02
CA SER A 15 8.24 -0.04 -1.05
C SER A 15 9.02 1.23 -0.77
N ASN A 16 10.30 1.22 -1.12
CA ASN A 16 11.17 2.39 -0.95
C ASN A 16 11.92 2.63 -2.25
N ASN A 17 11.50 3.67 -2.98
CA ASN A 17 12.08 4.03 -4.28
C ASN A 17 12.10 2.86 -5.27
N TYR A 18 11.03 2.07 -5.29
CA TYR A 18 10.92 0.98 -6.25
C TYR A 18 10.87 1.54 -7.67
N ASP A 19 11.70 1.00 -8.55
CA ASP A 19 11.74 1.39 -9.96
C ASP A 19 10.69 0.61 -10.75
N LEU A 20 9.66 1.31 -11.22
CA LEU A 20 8.56 0.70 -11.98
C LEU A 20 9.00 0.09 -13.30
N SER A 21 10.16 0.49 -13.83
CA SER A 21 10.70 -0.12 -15.05
C SER A 21 11.16 -1.57 -14.82
N ASN A 22 11.29 -2.00 -13.57
CA ASN A 22 11.57 -3.40 -13.24
C ASN A 22 10.35 -4.32 -13.45
N GLY A 23 9.18 -3.75 -13.71
CA GLY A 23 7.97 -4.49 -14.07
C GLY A 23 6.96 -4.61 -12.93
N VAL A 24 5.92 -5.39 -13.21
CA VAL A 24 4.81 -5.60 -12.27
C VAL A 24 5.30 -6.33 -11.01
N THR A 25 4.72 -5.93 -9.88
CA THR A 25 5.06 -6.49 -8.58
C THR A 25 3.92 -6.24 -7.59
N ALA A 26 3.94 -6.94 -6.47
CA ALA A 26 2.99 -6.74 -5.40
C ALA A 26 3.74 -6.51 -4.08
N PHE A 27 3.28 -5.54 -3.30
CA PHE A 27 3.83 -5.22 -1.98
C PHE A 27 2.83 -5.63 -0.92
N THR A 28 3.20 -6.61 -0.09
CA THR A 28 2.31 -7.22 0.91
C THR A 28 2.66 -6.70 2.30
N THR A 29 1.62 -6.39 3.08
CA THR A 29 1.80 -5.94 4.46
C THR A 29 2.11 -7.10 5.39
N SER A 30 2.61 -6.76 6.58
CA SER A 30 2.60 -7.69 7.71
C SER A 30 1.17 -7.95 8.17
N ASP A 31 1.01 -8.80 9.20
CA ASP A 31 -0.32 -9.13 9.74
C ASP A 31 -0.97 -7.89 10.36
N LEU A 32 -2.14 -7.53 9.86
CA LEU A 32 -2.91 -6.35 10.27
C LEU A 32 -4.07 -6.70 11.20
N SER A 33 -4.14 -7.93 11.71
CA SER A 33 -5.32 -8.38 12.48
C SER A 33 -5.59 -7.60 13.76
N LYS A 34 -4.61 -6.86 14.28
CA LYS A 34 -4.78 -6.01 15.47
C LYS A 34 -5.32 -4.62 15.18
N TYR A 35 -5.52 -4.30 13.92
CA TYR A 35 -5.89 -2.95 13.48
C TYR A 35 -7.24 -2.96 12.79
N MET A 36 -7.94 -1.84 12.83
CA MET A 36 -9.28 -1.73 12.27
C MET A 36 -9.36 -0.77 11.09
N THR A 37 -8.44 0.18 11.01
CA THR A 37 -8.43 1.17 9.92
C THR A 37 -7.06 1.23 9.28
N ILE A 38 -7.02 1.46 7.98
CA ILE A 38 -5.78 1.59 7.25
C ILE A 38 -5.82 2.78 6.29
N SER A 39 -4.66 3.36 6.08
CA SER A 39 -4.42 4.29 4.98
C SER A 39 -3.09 3.97 4.31
N ILE A 40 -3.02 4.25 3.01
CA ILE A 40 -1.83 4.00 2.22
C ILE A 40 -1.45 5.31 1.55
N GLN A 41 -0.20 5.71 1.72
CA GLN A 41 0.36 6.86 1.02
C GLN A 41 1.30 6.36 -0.07
N ILE A 42 1.11 6.87 -1.27
CA ILE A 42 1.98 6.57 -2.41
C ILE A 42 2.64 7.87 -2.85
N CYS A 43 3.97 7.90 -2.76
CA CYS A 43 4.80 8.97 -3.27
C CYS A 43 5.43 8.49 -4.57
N TYR A 44 5.20 9.20 -5.66
CA TYR A 44 5.70 8.81 -6.96
C TYR A 44 6.60 9.91 -7.53
N THR A 45 7.61 9.52 -8.31
CA THR A 45 8.60 10.42 -8.87
C THR A 45 8.86 10.07 -10.32
N ASN A 46 8.74 11.07 -11.20
CA ASN A 46 9.06 10.94 -12.63
C ASN A 46 8.37 9.77 -13.31
N THR A 47 7.12 9.51 -12.97
CA THR A 47 6.35 8.45 -13.60
C THR A 47 5.99 8.84 -15.04
N GLN A 48 6.05 7.87 -15.94
CA GLN A 48 5.61 8.00 -17.31
C GLN A 48 4.97 6.70 -17.78
N GLY A 49 4.15 6.81 -18.82
CA GLY A 49 3.46 5.64 -19.35
C GLY A 49 2.29 5.23 -18.47
N SER A 50 1.95 3.96 -18.56
CA SER A 50 0.80 3.39 -17.84
C SER A 50 1.28 2.64 -16.61
N ASN A 51 0.93 3.14 -15.44
CA ASN A 51 1.22 2.49 -14.17
C ASN A 51 -0.10 2.37 -13.41
N GLU A 52 -0.54 1.14 -13.19
CA GLU A 52 -1.82 0.86 -12.53
C GLU A 52 -1.65 -0.17 -11.45
N PHE A 53 -2.37 0.00 -10.36
CA PHE A 53 -2.39 -0.96 -9.27
C PHE A 53 -3.80 -1.15 -8.73
N ILE A 54 -3.99 -2.26 -8.03
CA ILE A 54 -5.21 -2.57 -7.31
C ILE A 54 -4.85 -2.91 -5.88
N LEU A 55 -5.74 -2.60 -4.94
CA LEU A 55 -5.61 -3.07 -3.56
C LEU A 55 -6.31 -4.41 -3.43
N GLU A 56 -5.65 -5.36 -2.80
CA GLU A 56 -6.17 -6.69 -2.56
C GLU A 56 -6.03 -7.04 -1.08
N GLN A 57 -6.86 -7.94 -0.61
CA GLN A 57 -6.89 -8.38 0.78
C GLN A 57 -6.86 -9.90 0.87
N SER A 58 -6.34 -10.40 1.98
CA SER A 58 -6.24 -11.83 2.22
C SER A 58 -6.18 -12.13 3.71
N ASN A 59 -6.67 -13.30 4.11
CA ASN A 59 -6.52 -13.81 5.47
C ASN A 59 -5.44 -14.89 5.58
N ASP A 60 -4.88 -15.34 4.47
CA ASP A 60 -3.86 -16.39 4.44
C ASP A 60 -2.61 -16.01 3.64
N ALA A 61 -2.58 -14.82 3.05
CA ALA A 61 -1.50 -14.33 2.20
C ALA A 61 -1.23 -15.21 0.96
N THR A 62 -2.15 -16.08 0.63
CA THR A 62 -2.07 -16.99 -0.52
C THR A 62 -3.21 -16.75 -1.50
N ASN A 63 -4.42 -16.64 -0.97
CA ASN A 63 -5.62 -16.37 -1.75
C ASN A 63 -6.03 -14.92 -1.55
N TRP A 64 -6.13 -14.18 -2.65
CA TRP A 64 -6.34 -12.73 -2.64
C TRP A 64 -7.66 -12.36 -3.30
N SER A 65 -8.35 -11.40 -2.70
CA SER A 65 -9.58 -10.81 -3.23
C SER A 65 -9.40 -9.32 -3.44
N GLU A 66 -10.05 -8.79 -4.44
CA GLU A 66 -10.01 -7.35 -4.73
C GLU A 66 -10.68 -6.57 -3.59
N LEU A 67 -10.00 -5.53 -3.14
CA LEU A 67 -10.51 -4.60 -2.12
C LEU A 67 -10.95 -3.28 -2.75
N SER A 68 -10.41 -2.94 -3.91
CA SER A 68 -10.67 -1.68 -4.58
C SER A 68 -10.81 -1.88 -6.08
N GLU A 69 -11.17 -0.80 -6.78
CA GLU A 69 -11.03 -0.71 -8.23
C GLU A 69 -9.56 -0.41 -8.58
N ASP A 70 -9.24 -0.46 -9.87
CA ASP A 70 -7.90 -0.12 -10.34
C ASP A 70 -7.61 1.37 -10.10
N TYR A 71 -6.42 1.65 -9.61
CA TYR A 71 -5.90 3.01 -9.48
C TYR A 71 -4.89 3.27 -10.58
N ILE A 72 -5.06 4.39 -11.27
CA ILE A 72 -4.11 4.85 -12.28
C ILE A 72 -3.15 5.82 -11.60
N LEU A 73 -1.86 5.51 -11.63
CA LEU A 73 -0.85 6.37 -11.06
C LEU A 73 -0.67 7.60 -11.96
N PRO A 74 -0.78 8.83 -11.42
CA PRO A 74 -0.59 10.02 -12.23
C PRO A 74 0.80 10.09 -12.84
N ILE A 75 0.90 10.74 -14.00
CA ILE A 75 2.19 11.00 -14.65
C ILE A 75 2.87 12.17 -13.95
N GLY A 76 4.18 12.04 -13.70
CA GLY A 76 4.99 13.08 -13.09
C GLY A 76 5.44 12.73 -11.68
N THR A 77 5.43 13.74 -10.81
CA THR A 77 5.88 13.63 -9.42
C THR A 77 4.81 14.16 -8.48
N GLY A 78 4.52 13.41 -7.43
CA GLY A 78 3.53 13.81 -6.43
C GLY A 78 3.29 12.74 -5.39
N ASN A 79 2.21 12.89 -4.66
CA ASN A 79 1.78 11.89 -3.70
C ASN A 79 0.27 11.94 -3.49
N PHE A 80 -0.28 10.84 -2.97
CA PHE A 80 -1.67 10.81 -2.56
C PHE A 80 -1.87 9.75 -1.47
N ILE A 81 -2.97 9.86 -0.77
CA ILE A 81 -3.34 8.94 0.31
C ILE A 81 -4.66 8.26 -0.06
N ILE A 82 -4.68 6.94 0.10
CA ILE A 82 -5.89 6.14 -0.01
C ILE A 82 -6.28 5.75 1.41
N ASP A 83 -7.40 6.27 1.89
CA ASP A 83 -7.94 5.93 3.19
C ASP A 83 -9.03 4.89 3.00
N LYS A 84 -8.79 3.69 3.51
CA LYS A 84 -9.76 2.61 3.41
C LYS A 84 -10.70 2.53 4.61
N GLY A 85 -10.47 3.33 5.65
CA GLY A 85 -11.29 3.25 6.84
C GLY A 85 -11.28 1.85 7.43
N THR A 86 -12.45 1.23 7.58
CA THR A 86 -12.56 -0.11 8.18
C THR A 86 -11.90 -1.18 7.32
N PHE A 87 -11.03 -1.97 7.95
CA PHE A 87 -10.33 -3.07 7.33
C PHE A 87 -10.32 -4.26 8.30
N SER A 88 -10.74 -5.43 7.86
CA SER A 88 -10.90 -6.59 8.73
C SER A 88 -10.12 -7.83 8.31
N SER A 89 -9.38 -7.78 7.21
CA SER A 89 -8.54 -8.89 6.78
C SER A 89 -7.15 -8.83 7.43
N LYS A 90 -6.40 -9.92 7.35
CA LYS A 90 -5.06 -9.99 7.95
C LYS A 90 -4.01 -9.27 7.12
N HIS A 91 -4.13 -9.32 5.80
CA HIS A 91 -3.13 -8.78 4.91
C HIS A 91 -3.76 -7.91 3.83
N LEU A 92 -3.04 -6.87 3.46
CA LEU A 92 -3.34 -6.06 2.29
C LEU A 92 -2.13 -6.11 1.38
N ARG A 93 -2.34 -6.06 0.07
CA ARG A 93 -1.24 -5.83 -0.85
C ARG A 93 -1.60 -4.79 -1.89
N VAL A 94 -0.60 -4.06 -2.31
CA VAL A 94 -0.64 -3.15 -3.45
C VAL A 94 -0.09 -3.94 -4.63
N ASN A 95 -0.97 -4.32 -5.55
CA ASN A 95 -0.61 -5.16 -6.69
C ASN A 95 -0.57 -4.34 -7.97
N PHE A 96 0.63 -4.10 -8.49
CA PHE A 96 0.81 -3.37 -9.74
C PHE A 96 0.53 -4.29 -10.92
N LYS A 97 -0.51 -3.96 -11.67
CA LYS A 97 -0.93 -4.69 -12.87
C LYS A 97 -0.24 -4.18 -14.13
N LEU A 98 0.12 -2.89 -14.14
CA LEU A 98 0.93 -2.25 -15.17
C LEU A 98 2.00 -1.43 -14.49
N ALA A 99 3.24 -1.52 -14.95
CA ALA A 99 4.36 -0.77 -14.41
C ALA A 99 5.36 -0.49 -15.54
N GLU A 100 5.57 0.79 -15.85
CA GLU A 100 6.43 1.19 -16.96
C GLU A 100 7.64 2.00 -16.54
N SER A 101 7.46 3.16 -15.91
CA SER A 101 8.61 3.95 -15.49
C SER A 101 8.29 4.90 -14.34
N GLY A 102 9.35 5.30 -13.62
CA GLY A 102 9.29 6.13 -12.45
C GLY A 102 9.62 5.34 -11.19
N THR A 103 9.63 6.01 -10.06
CA THR A 103 9.86 5.37 -8.76
C THR A 103 8.70 5.62 -7.82
N ILE A 104 8.45 4.67 -6.93
CA ILE A 104 7.41 4.79 -5.92
C ILE A 104 7.92 4.42 -4.53
N THR A 105 7.42 5.16 -3.54
CA THR A 105 7.56 4.82 -2.13
C THR A 105 6.16 4.69 -1.56
N THR A 106 5.85 3.55 -0.98
CA THR A 106 4.53 3.22 -0.48
C THR A 106 4.60 3.00 1.02
N LYS A 107 3.80 3.75 1.77
CA LYS A 107 3.74 3.65 3.23
C LYS A 107 2.34 3.31 3.70
N LEU A 108 2.27 2.41 4.66
CA LEU A 108 1.04 2.00 5.31
C LEU A 108 0.97 2.60 6.70
N LEU A 109 -0.19 3.11 7.07
CA LEU A 109 -0.54 3.44 8.43
C LEU A 109 -1.79 2.64 8.82
N ALA A 110 -1.69 1.82 9.86
CA ALA A 110 -2.81 1.06 10.39
C ALA A 110 -3.07 1.49 11.82
N LYS A 111 -4.34 1.61 12.19
CA LYS A 111 -4.76 2.05 13.53
C LYS A 111 -5.75 1.08 14.13
N ARG A 112 -5.71 0.99 15.43
CA ARG A 112 -6.68 0.26 16.24
C ARG A 112 -8.00 1.02 16.38
#